data_dcc76823020e4b2568803310dd88dd10
#
_entry.id   dcc76823020e4b2568803310dd88dd10
#
_cell.length_a   1.000
_cell.length_b   1.000
_cell.length_c   1.000
_cell.angle_alpha   90.00
_cell.angle_beta   90.00
_cell.angle_gamma   90.00
#
_symmetry.space_group_name_H-M   'P 1'
#
loop_
_entity.id
_entity.type
_entity.pdbx_description
1 polymer ?
#
loop_
_entity_poly.entity_id
_entity_poly.type
_entity_poly.pdbx_seq_one_letter_code
_entity_poly.pdbx_strand_id
1 'polypeptide(L)'
;MSPYDETVILDTDMLFPVDVSYWWDIMSQQDVWATTNVRTYRGEIVTSNFYRKYFVANNLPNVYTAFFYFKKSDLASELFAMIEIVFQHWQRFFYKYMPEGKPDWLSGDVAFALAMQLLGIEHLCTRNNLKHAPTFIHMKSHIQNIPGSQISDTWTETLPTYYNTYKDFKIGNFQQTYPFHYVEKDWMTNKMIKQMEVDYGI
;
A
#
# COMPACT_ATOMS: atom_id res chain seq x y z
N MET A 1 -10.79 -8.59 16.55
CA MET A 1 -9.35 -8.96 16.69
C MET A 1 -9.06 -10.15 15.78
N SER A 2 -7.87 -10.22 15.18
CA SER A 2 -7.43 -11.39 14.42
C SER A 2 -7.36 -12.63 15.32
N PRO A 3 -7.73 -13.84 14.85
CA PRO A 3 -7.53 -15.08 15.58
C PRO A 3 -6.05 -15.50 15.63
N TYR A 4 -5.20 -14.96 14.77
CA TYR A 4 -3.78 -15.31 14.61
C TYR A 4 -2.87 -14.40 15.43
N ASP A 5 -1.69 -14.90 15.82
CA ASP A 5 -0.69 -14.12 16.56
C ASP A 5 -0.01 -13.07 15.68
N GLU A 6 0.15 -13.37 14.39
CA GLU A 6 0.66 -12.47 13.37
C GLU A 6 -0.33 -12.38 12.21
N THR A 7 -0.52 -11.19 11.66
CA THR A 7 -1.53 -10.95 10.62
C THR A 7 -1.02 -9.92 9.61
N VAL A 8 -1.22 -10.23 8.33
CA VAL A 8 -1.13 -9.27 7.23
C VAL A 8 -2.53 -8.90 6.78
N ILE A 9 -2.81 -7.63 6.63
CA ILE A 9 -4.03 -7.12 5.99
C ILE A 9 -3.68 -6.61 4.60
N LEU A 10 -4.50 -7.00 3.62
CA LEU A 10 -4.33 -6.68 2.21
C LEU A 10 -5.60 -6.09 1.64
N ASP A 11 -5.46 -5.16 0.70
CA ASP A 11 -6.57 -4.79 -0.17
C ASP A 11 -6.91 -5.96 -1.12
N THR A 12 -8.18 -6.08 -1.47
CA THR A 12 -8.68 -7.20 -2.29
C THR A 12 -8.25 -7.13 -3.76
N ASP A 13 -7.73 -6.00 -4.18
CA ASP A 13 -7.24 -5.72 -5.53
C ASP A 13 -5.70 -5.80 -5.61
N MET A 14 -5.10 -6.71 -4.84
CA MET A 14 -3.68 -7.04 -4.91
C MET A 14 -3.44 -8.42 -5.53
N LEU A 15 -2.48 -8.48 -6.45
CA LEU A 15 -1.97 -9.71 -7.05
C LEU A 15 -0.53 -9.94 -6.60
N PHE A 16 -0.18 -11.19 -6.28
CA PHE A 16 1.16 -11.60 -5.87
C PHE A 16 1.82 -12.45 -6.95
N PRO A 17 2.45 -11.86 -7.98
CA PRO A 17 3.10 -12.62 -9.06
C PRO A 17 4.45 -13.22 -8.65
N VAL A 18 4.87 -13.02 -7.40
CA VAL A 18 6.15 -13.48 -6.86
C VAL A 18 5.97 -14.01 -5.45
N ASP A 19 6.82 -14.94 -5.05
CA ASP A 19 6.89 -15.39 -3.67
C ASP A 19 7.52 -14.30 -2.78
N VAL A 20 6.79 -13.91 -1.75
CA VAL A 20 7.20 -12.91 -0.76
C VAL A 20 7.20 -13.47 0.66
N SER A 21 7.20 -14.78 0.82
CA SER A 21 7.14 -15.46 2.13
C SER A 21 8.25 -14.99 3.08
N TYR A 22 9.44 -14.65 2.55
CA TYR A 22 10.55 -14.11 3.33
C TYR A 22 10.24 -12.75 3.99
N TRP A 23 9.18 -12.06 3.60
CA TRP A 23 8.76 -10.80 4.26
C TRP A 23 8.33 -11.01 5.70
N TRP A 24 7.85 -12.22 6.04
CA TRP A 24 7.52 -12.55 7.43
C TRP A 24 8.73 -12.37 8.35
N ASP A 25 9.91 -12.82 7.94
CA ASP A 25 11.15 -12.70 8.72
C ASP A 25 11.54 -11.23 8.97
N ILE A 26 11.18 -10.34 8.03
CA ILE A 26 11.45 -8.90 8.13
C ILE A 26 10.41 -8.22 9.01
N MET A 27 9.12 -8.46 8.74
CA MET A 27 8.01 -7.81 9.44
C MET A 27 7.91 -8.25 10.89
N SER A 28 8.17 -9.53 11.16
CA SER A 28 8.11 -10.12 12.50
C SER A 28 9.14 -9.55 13.50
N GLN A 29 10.06 -8.72 13.03
CA GLN A 29 10.97 -7.99 13.92
C GLN A 29 10.31 -6.78 14.59
N GLN A 30 9.07 -6.45 14.25
CA GLN A 30 8.31 -5.34 14.78
C GLN A 30 6.89 -5.79 15.14
N ASP A 31 6.24 -5.07 16.04
CA ASP A 31 4.84 -5.31 16.38
C ASP A 31 3.87 -4.82 15.31
N VAL A 32 4.27 -3.78 14.58
CA VAL A 32 3.50 -3.20 13.47
C VAL A 32 4.45 -2.88 12.31
N TRP A 33 4.05 -3.22 11.11
CA TRP A 33 4.70 -2.80 9.88
C TRP A 33 3.69 -2.10 8.98
N ALA A 34 3.92 -0.82 8.74
CA ALA A 34 3.12 -0.03 7.79
C ALA A 34 3.95 0.26 6.53
N THR A 35 3.45 -0.10 5.36
CA THR A 35 4.14 0.16 4.10
C THR A 35 4.13 1.64 3.79
N THR A 36 5.30 2.23 3.54
CA THR A 36 5.47 3.64 3.15
C THR A 36 6.15 3.81 1.79
N ASN A 37 6.80 2.79 1.30
CA ASN A 37 7.47 2.79 0.01
C ASN A 37 6.70 1.91 -0.97
N VAL A 38 6.25 2.51 -2.06
CA VAL A 38 5.63 1.81 -3.18
C VAL A 38 6.43 2.04 -4.45
N ARG A 39 6.10 1.30 -5.51
CA ARG A 39 6.75 1.40 -6.81
C ARG A 39 5.74 1.78 -7.89
N THR A 40 6.23 2.42 -8.92
CA THR A 40 5.49 2.57 -10.18
C THR A 40 5.40 1.22 -10.90
N TYR A 41 4.53 1.10 -11.92
CA TYR A 41 4.46 -0.09 -12.78
C TYR A 41 5.77 -0.39 -13.52
N ARG A 42 6.70 0.58 -13.56
CA ARG A 42 8.04 0.45 -14.14
C ARG A 42 9.08 -0.06 -13.15
N GLY A 43 8.67 -0.33 -11.89
CA GLY A 43 9.53 -0.80 -10.83
C GLY A 43 10.34 0.29 -10.11
N GLU A 44 10.15 1.55 -10.46
CA GLU A 44 10.84 2.69 -9.85
C GLU A 44 10.28 2.98 -8.45
N ILE A 45 11.13 3.21 -7.46
CA ILE A 45 10.69 3.60 -6.11
C ILE A 45 10.09 5.01 -6.17
N VAL A 46 8.89 5.17 -5.62
CA VAL A 46 8.23 6.46 -5.51
C VAL A 46 8.87 7.25 -4.38
N THR A 47 9.65 8.26 -4.72
CA THR A 47 10.34 9.16 -3.77
C THR A 47 9.61 10.47 -3.57
N SER A 48 8.62 10.78 -4.43
CA SER A 48 7.82 11.99 -4.39
C SER A 48 6.41 11.67 -3.92
N ASN A 49 5.92 12.44 -2.95
CA ASN A 49 4.54 12.37 -2.48
C ASN A 49 3.67 13.46 -3.10
N PHE A 50 4.01 13.90 -4.30
CA PHE A 50 3.32 15.00 -4.98
C PHE A 50 1.79 14.81 -5.06
N TYR A 51 1.33 13.62 -5.38
CA TYR A 51 -0.10 13.29 -5.40
C TYR A 51 -0.69 13.07 -3.99
N ARG A 52 0.17 12.82 -2.98
CA ARG A 52 -0.23 12.62 -1.57
C ARG A 52 0.12 13.84 -0.72
N LYS A 53 -0.16 15.02 -1.24
CA LYS A 53 0.20 16.32 -0.65
C LYS A 53 -0.21 16.50 0.83
N TYR A 54 -1.29 15.87 1.27
CA TYR A 54 -1.75 15.98 2.66
C TYR A 54 -0.76 15.36 3.66
N PHE A 55 -0.07 14.29 3.28
CA PHE A 55 0.93 13.66 4.12
C PHE A 55 2.15 14.56 4.28
N VAL A 56 2.65 15.12 3.17
CA VAL A 56 3.80 16.03 3.19
C VAL A 56 3.49 17.30 3.96
N ALA A 57 2.34 17.92 3.69
CA ALA A 57 1.95 19.18 4.29
C ALA A 57 1.83 19.10 5.82
N ASN A 58 1.32 17.99 6.35
CA ASN A 58 1.10 17.81 7.77
C ASN A 58 2.18 16.94 8.45
N ASN A 59 3.29 16.65 7.77
CA ASN A 59 4.39 15.81 8.26
C ASN A 59 3.93 14.42 8.75
N LEU A 60 2.94 13.84 8.06
CA LEU A 60 2.45 12.49 8.36
C LEU A 60 3.33 11.42 7.69
N PRO A 61 3.51 10.25 8.30
CA PRO A 61 4.13 9.12 7.62
C PRO A 61 3.29 8.74 6.39
N ASN A 62 3.94 8.53 5.24
CA ASN A 62 3.28 8.28 3.96
C ASN A 62 2.78 6.83 3.86
N VAL A 63 1.87 6.44 4.74
CA VAL A 63 1.37 5.07 4.87
C VAL A 63 0.46 4.68 3.70
N TYR A 64 0.60 3.46 3.24
CA TYR A 64 -0.29 2.78 2.29
C TYR A 64 -0.92 1.58 2.99
N THR A 65 -2.19 1.66 3.35
CA THR A 65 -2.90 0.63 4.10
C THR A 65 -3.27 -0.60 3.26
N ALA A 66 -3.04 -0.55 1.95
CA ALA A 66 -3.20 -1.69 1.06
C ALA A 66 -2.37 -2.92 1.45
N PHE A 67 -1.29 -2.71 2.21
CA PHE A 67 -0.46 -3.77 2.78
C PHE A 67 0.08 -3.32 4.12
N PHE A 68 -0.36 -3.94 5.21
CA PHE A 68 0.25 -3.76 6.52
C PHE A 68 0.19 -5.03 7.37
N TYR A 69 1.10 -5.12 8.33
CA TYR A 69 1.28 -6.27 9.21
C TYR A 69 1.21 -5.84 10.67
N PHE A 70 0.73 -6.73 11.52
CA PHE A 70 0.78 -6.57 12.96
C PHE A 70 0.88 -7.90 13.70
N LYS A 71 1.49 -7.88 14.88
CA LYS A 71 1.42 -8.92 15.89
C LYS A 71 0.34 -8.61 16.91
N LYS A 72 -0.15 -9.64 17.62
CA LYS A 72 -0.91 -9.44 18.85
C LYS A 72 0.01 -8.86 19.92
N SER A 73 -0.09 -7.57 20.16
CA SER A 73 0.67 -6.83 21.16
C SER A 73 -0.15 -5.67 21.70
N ASP A 74 0.31 -5.11 22.82
CA ASP A 74 -0.30 -3.92 23.40
C ASP A 74 -0.20 -2.74 22.42
N LEU A 75 0.94 -2.58 21.76
CA LEU A 75 1.15 -1.53 20.76
C LEU A 75 0.16 -1.63 19.57
N ALA A 76 -0.04 -2.83 19.04
CA ALA A 76 -1.01 -3.04 17.97
C ALA A 76 -2.43 -2.74 18.45
N SER A 77 -2.77 -3.15 19.69
CA SER A 77 -4.08 -2.88 20.29
C SER A 77 -4.32 -1.37 20.47
N GLU A 78 -3.33 -0.64 20.95
CA GLU A 78 -3.38 0.83 21.08
C GLU A 78 -3.52 1.52 19.73
N LEU A 79 -2.78 1.06 18.72
CA LEU A 79 -2.87 1.60 17.36
C LEU A 79 -4.27 1.40 16.78
N PHE A 80 -4.84 0.21 16.86
CA PHE A 80 -6.19 -0.04 16.34
C PHE A 80 -7.26 0.72 17.11
N ALA A 81 -7.15 0.85 18.44
CA ALA A 81 -8.04 1.68 19.24
C ALA A 81 -7.95 3.16 18.81
N MET A 82 -6.74 3.69 18.56
CA MET A 82 -6.56 5.05 18.08
C MET A 82 -7.12 5.24 16.66
N ILE A 83 -6.90 4.28 15.76
CA ILE A 83 -7.48 4.30 14.42
C ILE A 83 -9.01 4.36 14.52
N GLU A 84 -9.62 3.52 15.34
CA GLU A 84 -11.08 3.52 15.55
C GLU A 84 -11.59 4.88 16.02
N ILE A 85 -10.94 5.49 17.00
CA ILE A 85 -11.28 6.85 17.50
C ILE A 85 -11.17 7.89 16.37
N VAL A 86 -10.09 7.83 15.59
CA VAL A 86 -9.89 8.73 14.45
C VAL A 86 -10.99 8.52 13.40
N PHE A 87 -11.36 7.28 13.08
CA PHE A 87 -12.42 6.96 12.12
C PHE A 87 -13.78 7.49 12.58
N GLN A 88 -14.14 7.26 13.85
CA GLN A 88 -15.42 7.72 14.42
C GLN A 88 -15.55 9.25 14.44
N HIS A 89 -14.42 9.96 14.55
CA HIS A 89 -14.37 11.41 14.70
C HIS A 89 -13.48 12.10 13.66
N TRP A 90 -13.32 11.52 12.47
CA TRP A 90 -12.33 11.93 11.48
C TRP A 90 -12.35 13.40 11.10
N GLN A 91 -13.55 14.01 10.95
CA GLN A 91 -13.68 15.43 10.62
C GLN A 91 -13.03 16.31 11.69
N ARG A 92 -13.29 16.01 12.97
CA ARG A 92 -12.71 16.74 14.10
C ARG A 92 -11.20 16.55 14.18
N PHE A 93 -10.72 15.30 13.97
CA PHE A 93 -9.30 15.01 14.00
C PHE A 93 -8.56 15.67 12.83
N PHE A 94 -9.07 15.55 11.62
CA PHE A 94 -8.46 16.18 10.44
C PHE A 94 -8.47 17.71 10.57
N TYR A 95 -9.54 18.29 11.08
CA TYR A 95 -9.59 19.74 11.34
C TYR A 95 -8.54 20.19 12.36
N LYS A 96 -8.36 19.41 13.45
CA LYS A 96 -7.46 19.78 14.55
C LYS A 96 -5.98 19.54 14.22
N TYR A 97 -5.67 18.43 13.57
CA TYR A 97 -4.29 17.95 13.42
C TYR A 97 -3.73 18.07 12.01
N MET A 98 -4.53 18.51 11.05
CA MET A 98 -4.10 18.70 9.66
C MET A 98 -4.41 20.13 9.16
N PRO A 99 -3.77 21.16 9.75
CA PRO A 99 -4.05 22.56 9.42
C PRO A 99 -3.59 22.94 8.00
N GLU A 100 -2.55 22.28 7.47
CA GLU A 100 -1.94 22.62 6.17
C GLU A 100 -2.64 21.95 4.96
N GLY A 101 -3.82 21.38 5.20
CA GLY A 101 -4.65 20.73 4.19
C GLY A 101 -5.05 19.32 4.60
N LYS A 102 -6.26 18.97 4.23
CA LYS A 102 -6.89 17.69 4.59
C LYS A 102 -7.84 17.25 3.50
N PRO A 103 -8.10 15.93 3.37
CA PRO A 103 -9.20 15.46 2.53
C PRO A 103 -10.55 15.85 3.12
N ASP A 104 -11.55 16.01 2.27
CA ASP A 104 -12.94 16.25 2.63
C ASP A 104 -13.75 14.95 2.79
N TRP A 105 -13.08 13.80 2.75
CA TRP A 105 -13.62 12.47 2.96
C TRP A 105 -12.77 11.70 3.97
N LEU A 106 -13.33 10.63 4.55
CA LEU A 106 -12.59 9.71 5.40
C LEU A 106 -11.59 8.91 4.54
N SER A 107 -10.30 9.23 4.68
CA SER A 107 -9.21 8.49 4.06
C SER A 107 -8.61 7.52 5.07
N GLY A 108 -8.63 6.21 4.76
CA GLY A 108 -8.04 5.17 5.61
C GLY A 108 -6.54 5.39 5.84
N ASP A 109 -5.80 5.66 4.77
CA ASP A 109 -4.36 5.94 4.85
C ASP A 109 -4.04 7.14 5.75
N VAL A 110 -4.81 8.22 5.61
CA VAL A 110 -4.63 9.44 6.43
C VAL A 110 -4.98 9.17 7.89
N ALA A 111 -6.07 8.47 8.15
CA ALA A 111 -6.47 8.13 9.52
C ALA A 111 -5.45 7.23 10.21
N PHE A 112 -4.90 6.25 9.49
CA PHE A 112 -3.85 5.36 9.98
C PHE A 112 -2.56 6.15 10.28
N ALA A 113 -2.11 6.98 9.34
CA ALA A 113 -0.92 7.81 9.51
C ALA A 113 -1.06 8.78 10.69
N LEU A 114 -2.24 9.40 10.83
CA LEU A 114 -2.53 10.30 11.94
C LEU A 114 -2.56 9.56 13.28
N ALA A 115 -3.13 8.36 13.35
CA ALA A 115 -3.10 7.54 14.55
C ALA A 115 -1.66 7.18 14.95
N MET A 116 -0.80 6.81 14.00
CA MET A 116 0.63 6.56 14.26
C MET A 116 1.33 7.80 14.81
N GLN A 117 1.09 8.98 14.23
CA GLN A 117 1.67 10.23 14.70
C GLN A 117 1.20 10.58 16.12
N LEU A 118 -0.08 10.42 16.41
CA LEU A 118 -0.65 10.71 17.74
C LEU A 118 -0.11 9.79 18.83
N LEU A 119 0.29 8.59 18.47
CA LEU A 119 0.96 7.63 19.38
C LEU A 119 2.48 7.79 19.41
N GLY A 120 3.08 8.62 18.55
CA GLY A 120 4.54 8.80 18.48
C GLY A 120 5.28 7.58 17.93
N ILE A 121 4.63 6.76 17.11
CA ILE A 121 5.17 5.51 16.54
C ILE A 121 5.48 5.59 15.05
N GLU A 122 5.48 6.75 14.45
CA GLU A 122 5.82 6.97 13.03
C GLU A 122 7.25 6.51 12.70
N HIS A 123 8.14 6.42 13.68
CA HIS A 123 9.48 5.88 13.51
C HIS A 123 9.51 4.41 13.05
N LEU A 124 8.45 3.65 13.29
CA LEU A 124 8.31 2.28 12.79
C LEU A 124 8.22 2.22 11.27
N CYS A 125 7.81 3.31 10.61
CA CYS A 125 7.77 3.42 9.16
C CYS A 125 9.16 3.62 8.52
N THR A 126 10.18 4.03 9.27
CA THR A 126 11.51 4.34 8.73
C THR A 126 12.27 3.11 8.25
N ARG A 127 11.96 1.94 8.77
CA ARG A 127 12.59 0.68 8.37
C ARG A 127 12.19 0.21 6.97
N ASN A 128 11.20 0.82 6.36
CA ASN A 128 10.79 0.53 4.99
C ASN A 128 11.86 0.86 3.93
N ASN A 129 12.93 1.54 4.31
CA ASN A 129 14.07 1.82 3.44
C ASN A 129 15.09 0.67 3.35
N LEU A 130 14.88 -0.42 4.08
CA LEU A 130 15.75 -1.59 3.99
C LEU A 130 15.64 -2.23 2.60
N LYS A 131 16.77 -2.68 2.08
CA LYS A 131 16.81 -3.50 0.88
C LYS A 131 15.96 -4.76 1.13
N HIS A 132 15.07 -5.08 0.21
CA HIS A 132 14.10 -6.19 0.31
C HIS A 132 12.95 -5.98 1.32
N ALA A 133 12.77 -4.78 1.87
CA ALA A 133 11.59 -4.47 2.66
C ALA A 133 10.29 -4.70 1.86
N PRO A 134 9.19 -5.07 2.53
CA PRO A 134 7.89 -5.16 1.90
C PRO A 134 7.54 -3.90 1.11
N THR A 135 7.24 -4.08 -0.17
CA THR A 135 6.87 -3.02 -1.11
C THR A 135 5.97 -3.61 -2.20
N PHE A 136 5.20 -2.78 -2.86
CA PHE A 136 4.36 -3.23 -3.97
C PHE A 136 4.27 -2.17 -5.05
N ILE A 137 3.84 -2.58 -6.23
CA ILE A 137 3.49 -1.67 -7.31
C ILE A 137 2.09 -1.13 -7.01
N HIS A 138 2.00 0.20 -6.95
CA HIS A 138 0.73 0.89 -6.79
C HIS A 138 0.45 1.68 -8.08
N MET A 139 -0.56 1.25 -8.84
CA MET A 139 -0.78 1.77 -10.19
C MET A 139 -1.09 3.27 -10.24
N LYS A 140 -1.63 3.85 -9.19
CA LYS A 140 -1.83 5.32 -9.09
C LYS A 140 -0.59 6.11 -8.74
N SER A 141 0.51 5.46 -8.37
CA SER A 141 1.73 6.14 -7.95
C SER A 141 2.60 6.48 -9.14
N HIS A 142 3.17 7.69 -9.12
CA HIS A 142 4.08 8.18 -10.15
C HIS A 142 5.19 9.01 -9.55
N ILE A 143 6.23 9.25 -10.33
CA ILE A 143 7.35 10.12 -9.97
C ILE A 143 7.16 11.46 -10.69
N GLN A 144 7.15 12.55 -9.93
CA GLN A 144 7.02 13.89 -10.50
C GLN A 144 8.15 14.17 -11.51
N ASN A 145 7.81 14.79 -12.61
CA ASN A 145 8.72 15.18 -13.69
C ASN A 145 9.39 14.01 -14.45
N ILE A 146 8.95 12.77 -14.24
CA ILE A 146 9.37 11.65 -15.07
C ILE A 146 8.28 11.36 -16.12
N PRO A 147 8.53 11.62 -17.40
CA PRO A 147 7.55 11.34 -18.46
C PRO A 147 7.12 9.87 -18.45
N GLY A 148 5.82 9.62 -18.60
CA GLY A 148 5.26 8.27 -18.64
C GLY A 148 5.19 7.52 -17.30
N SER A 149 5.59 8.14 -16.19
CA SER A 149 5.37 7.55 -14.85
C SER A 149 3.95 7.78 -14.34
N GLN A 150 3.34 8.91 -14.74
CA GLN A 150 1.94 9.21 -14.40
C GLN A 150 1.01 8.49 -15.35
N ILE A 151 0.03 7.80 -14.80
CA ILE A 151 -1.02 7.10 -15.53
C ILE A 151 -2.40 7.57 -15.08
N SER A 152 -3.40 7.33 -15.94
CA SER A 152 -4.80 7.57 -15.61
C SER A 152 -5.30 6.62 -14.52
N ASP A 153 -6.40 6.99 -13.85
CA ASP A 153 -7.16 6.07 -13.00
C ASP A 153 -7.76 4.91 -13.83
N THR A 154 -8.00 5.13 -15.11
CA THR A 154 -8.41 4.12 -16.12
C THR A 154 -7.20 3.66 -16.96
N TRP A 155 -6.14 3.23 -16.28
CA TRP A 155 -4.87 2.89 -16.91
C TRP A 155 -4.97 1.71 -17.88
N THR A 156 -5.94 0.83 -17.72
CA THR A 156 -6.18 -0.31 -18.63
C THR A 156 -6.53 0.11 -20.05
N GLU A 157 -7.09 1.31 -20.23
CA GLU A 157 -7.40 1.87 -21.56
C GLU A 157 -6.14 2.30 -22.32
N THR A 158 -5.05 2.61 -21.60
CA THR A 158 -3.85 3.22 -22.17
C THR A 158 -2.62 2.34 -22.10
N LEU A 159 -2.59 1.39 -21.17
CA LEU A 159 -1.46 0.50 -20.96
C LEU A 159 -1.84 -0.96 -21.23
N PRO A 160 -1.31 -1.57 -22.28
CA PRO A 160 -1.59 -2.98 -22.57
C PRO A 160 -1.07 -3.86 -21.47
N THR A 161 -1.91 -4.80 -21.05
CA THR A 161 -1.58 -5.82 -20.06
C THR A 161 -1.31 -7.13 -20.77
N TYR A 162 -0.24 -7.78 -20.40
CA TYR A 162 0.10 -9.11 -20.86
C TYR A 162 0.28 -10.03 -19.65
N TYR A 163 -0.59 -11.02 -19.55
CA TYR A 163 -0.50 -12.07 -18.54
C TYR A 163 -0.59 -13.43 -19.24
N ASN A 164 0.52 -14.16 -19.24
CA ASN A 164 0.61 -15.51 -19.77
C ASN A 164 0.74 -16.52 -18.62
N THR A 165 1.62 -16.21 -17.66
CA THR A 165 1.79 -16.91 -16.38
C THR A 165 2.19 -15.90 -15.33
N TYR A 166 2.19 -16.30 -14.04
CA TYR A 166 2.69 -15.42 -12.97
C TYR A 166 4.15 -14.97 -13.18
N LYS A 167 4.95 -15.73 -13.92
CA LYS A 167 6.34 -15.37 -14.27
C LYS A 167 6.45 -14.50 -15.52
N ASP A 168 5.39 -14.39 -16.30
CA ASP A 168 5.34 -13.60 -17.54
C ASP A 168 4.14 -12.67 -17.51
N PHE A 169 4.21 -11.72 -16.58
CA PHE A 169 3.22 -10.67 -16.37
C PHE A 169 3.85 -9.31 -16.63
N LYS A 170 3.32 -8.55 -17.58
CA LYS A 170 3.82 -7.24 -17.99
C LYS A 170 2.70 -6.20 -18.08
N ILE A 171 3.05 -4.97 -17.75
CA ILE A 171 2.28 -3.77 -18.04
C ILE A 171 3.08 -2.94 -19.06
N GLY A 172 2.55 -2.76 -20.25
CA GLY A 172 3.34 -2.27 -21.37
C GLY A 172 4.54 -3.20 -21.61
N ASN A 173 5.74 -2.64 -21.59
CA ASN A 173 7.00 -3.40 -21.75
C ASN A 173 7.67 -3.77 -20.42
N PHE A 174 7.05 -3.49 -19.27
CA PHE A 174 7.66 -3.66 -17.98
C PHE A 174 7.19 -4.94 -17.30
N GLN A 175 8.14 -5.84 -17.00
CA GLN A 175 7.90 -7.05 -16.23
C GLN A 175 7.51 -6.70 -14.80
N GLN A 176 6.44 -7.31 -14.29
CA GLN A 176 5.99 -7.12 -12.92
C GLN A 176 6.65 -8.16 -12.02
N THR A 177 7.46 -7.70 -11.07
CA THR A 177 8.29 -8.52 -10.17
C THR A 177 8.04 -8.23 -8.69
N TYR A 178 6.97 -7.53 -8.40
CA TYR A 178 6.52 -7.19 -7.04
C TYR A 178 5.02 -7.48 -6.92
N PRO A 179 4.47 -7.60 -5.71
CA PRO A 179 3.04 -7.54 -5.51
C PRO A 179 2.45 -6.33 -6.21
N PHE A 180 1.29 -6.49 -6.79
CA PHE A 180 0.73 -5.55 -7.75
C PHE A 180 -0.67 -5.12 -7.32
N HIS A 181 -0.78 -3.87 -6.87
CA HIS A 181 -2.04 -3.23 -6.51
C HIS A 181 -2.61 -2.52 -7.75
N TYR A 182 -3.56 -3.19 -8.42
CA TYR A 182 -4.05 -2.74 -9.72
C TYR A 182 -5.07 -1.60 -9.64
N VAL A 183 -5.78 -1.42 -8.53
CA VAL A 183 -6.70 -0.31 -8.24
C VAL A 183 -7.95 -0.26 -9.14
N GLU A 184 -7.83 -0.62 -10.41
CA GLU A 184 -8.93 -0.61 -11.38
C GLU A 184 -9.66 -1.95 -11.37
N LYS A 185 -10.91 -1.94 -10.91
CA LYS A 185 -11.67 -3.16 -10.60
C LYS A 185 -11.92 -4.07 -11.80
N ASP A 186 -12.09 -3.49 -12.98
CA ASP A 186 -12.42 -4.24 -14.20
C ASP A 186 -11.19 -4.75 -14.96
N TRP A 187 -9.99 -4.52 -14.40
CA TRP A 187 -8.74 -5.00 -15.00
C TRP A 187 -8.66 -6.52 -15.07
N MET A 188 -9.12 -7.21 -14.05
CA MET A 188 -9.04 -8.66 -13.94
C MET A 188 -10.10 -9.33 -14.81
N THR A 189 -9.69 -9.91 -15.94
CA THR A 189 -10.60 -10.65 -16.81
C THR A 189 -10.80 -12.09 -16.37
N ASN A 190 -11.94 -12.70 -16.73
CA ASN A 190 -12.17 -14.14 -16.47
C ASN A 190 -11.10 -15.05 -17.08
N LYS A 191 -10.49 -14.66 -18.19
CA LYS A 191 -9.37 -15.40 -18.80
C LYS A 191 -8.14 -15.34 -17.92
N MET A 192 -7.81 -14.18 -17.35
CA MET A 192 -6.68 -14.03 -16.44
C MET A 192 -6.90 -14.82 -15.16
N ILE A 193 -8.11 -14.77 -14.58
CA ILE A 193 -8.46 -15.54 -13.37
C ILE A 193 -8.24 -17.02 -13.60
N LYS A 194 -8.79 -17.58 -14.67
CA LYS A 194 -8.63 -19.00 -15.00
C LYS A 194 -7.16 -19.41 -15.22
N GLN A 195 -6.36 -18.53 -15.81
CA GLN A 195 -4.93 -18.79 -15.97
C GLN A 195 -4.22 -18.79 -14.62
N MET A 196 -4.58 -17.84 -13.74
CA MET A 196 -4.03 -17.78 -12.38
C MET A 196 -4.40 -19.02 -11.55
N GLU A 197 -5.65 -19.48 -11.63
CA GLU A 197 -6.07 -20.73 -10.99
C GLU A 197 -5.18 -21.91 -11.40
N VAL A 198 -4.88 -22.04 -12.70
CA VAL A 198 -3.96 -23.05 -13.21
C VAL A 198 -2.53 -22.85 -12.67
N ASP A 199 -2.03 -21.62 -12.69
CA ASP A 199 -0.67 -21.27 -12.26
C ASP A 199 -0.43 -21.55 -10.76
N TYR A 200 -1.45 -21.34 -9.94
CA TYR A 200 -1.39 -21.54 -8.49
C TYR A 200 -1.94 -22.89 -8.00
N GLY A 201 -2.49 -23.69 -8.90
CA GLY A 201 -3.00 -25.03 -8.58
C GLY A 201 -4.27 -25.04 -7.72
N ILE A 202 -5.15 -24.06 -7.91
CA ILE A 202 -6.43 -23.89 -7.21
C ILE A 202 -7.61 -24.08 -8.15
#